data_bbfce17c592a29604bb9ff65253352a3
#
_entry.id   bbfce17c592a29604bb9ff65253352a3
#
_cell.length_a   1.000
_cell.length_b   1.000
_cell.length_c   1.000
_cell.angle_alpha   90.00
_cell.angle_beta   90.00
_cell.angle_gamma   90.00
#
_symmetry.space_group_name_H-M   'P 1'
#
loop_
_entity.id
_entity.type
_entity.pdbx_description
1 polymer ?
#
loop_
_entity_poly.entity_id
_entity_poly.type
_entity_poly.pdbx_seq_one_letter_code
_entity_poly.pdbx_strand_id
1 'polypeptide(L)'
;YLVNGGKSCMAGFVLKNTLSDNGGVTRGICKMDENGNLTEVVETKNIVKTATGAEADGKVIDVDSLVSMNMWGLTPDFLDVLEEGFKEFFEKEVPDNPLKAEYLIPIFIGELLEQGKMSVKVLRTNDTWYGMTYHEDVVAVKDSFKKMLENGVYKADLFSDL
;
A
#
# COMPACT_ATOMS: atom_id res chain seq x y z
N TYR A 1 12.59 -7.56 8.74
CA TYR A 1 11.51 -8.17 9.54
C TYR A 1 11.36 -9.66 9.23
N LEU A 2 11.17 -10.03 7.97
CA LEU A 2 10.98 -11.44 7.57
C LEU A 2 12.20 -12.32 7.89
N VAL A 3 13.41 -11.85 7.59
CA VAL A 3 14.66 -12.60 7.88
C VAL A 3 14.90 -12.81 9.39
N ASN A 4 14.23 -12.02 10.23
CA ASN A 4 14.27 -12.14 11.69
C ASN A 4 13.07 -12.95 12.27
N GLY A 5 12.40 -13.73 11.43
CA GLY A 5 11.32 -14.63 11.86
C GLY A 5 9.91 -14.03 11.84
N GLY A 6 9.73 -12.80 11.34
CA GLY A 6 8.40 -12.24 11.09
C GLY A 6 7.71 -12.98 9.93
N LYS A 7 6.39 -13.17 10.02
CA LYS A 7 5.64 -13.92 9.02
C LYS A 7 5.03 -13.03 7.94
N SER A 8 4.46 -11.89 8.34
CA SER A 8 3.78 -11.00 7.40
C SER A 8 3.96 -9.56 7.83
N CYS A 9 4.22 -8.71 6.87
CA CYS A 9 4.32 -7.26 7.09
C CYS A 9 3.83 -6.49 5.87
N MET A 10 3.62 -5.20 6.05
CA MET A 10 3.39 -4.27 4.96
C MET A 10 4.17 -2.98 5.18
N ALA A 11 4.57 -2.32 4.10
CA ALA A 11 5.09 -0.97 4.18
C ALA A 11 3.92 0.01 4.37
N GLY A 12 3.91 0.71 5.51
CA GLY A 12 2.98 1.80 5.80
C GLY A 12 3.61 3.13 5.40
N PHE A 13 3.18 3.70 4.29
CA PHE A 13 3.65 5.00 3.84
C PHE A 13 2.93 6.12 4.59
N VAL A 14 3.65 7.20 4.90
CA VAL A 14 3.01 8.39 5.48
C VAL A 14 2.16 9.06 4.41
N LEU A 15 0.89 9.33 4.69
CA LEU A 15 -0.10 9.83 3.72
C LEU A 15 0.42 11.04 2.94
N LYS A 16 1.01 12.05 3.60
CA LYS A 16 1.54 13.25 2.94
C LYS A 16 2.59 12.96 1.86
N ASN A 17 3.30 11.84 1.97
CA ASN A 17 4.32 11.42 1.01
C ASN A 17 3.72 10.65 -0.19
N THR A 18 2.40 10.48 -0.24
CA THR A 18 1.68 9.75 -1.29
C THR A 18 0.61 10.59 -2.00
N LEU A 19 0.48 11.85 -1.62
CA LEU A 19 -0.48 12.78 -2.21
C LEU A 19 0.00 13.28 -3.58
N SER A 20 -0.95 13.63 -4.44
CA SER A 20 -0.69 14.26 -5.74
C SER A 20 -0.99 15.75 -5.70
N ASP A 21 -0.17 16.54 -6.38
CA ASP A 21 -0.45 17.96 -6.62
C ASP A 21 -1.43 18.16 -7.79
N ASN A 22 -1.72 17.08 -8.56
CA ASN A 22 -2.53 17.14 -9.79
C ASN A 22 -4.00 16.70 -9.58
N GLY A 23 -4.38 16.28 -8.36
CA GLY A 23 -5.76 15.87 -8.08
C GLY A 23 -5.91 14.95 -6.89
N GLY A 24 -7.15 14.52 -6.65
CA GLY A 24 -7.49 13.59 -5.57
C GLY A 24 -6.95 12.19 -5.81
N VAL A 25 -6.54 11.55 -4.73
CA VAL A 25 -6.04 10.16 -4.72
C VAL A 25 -6.91 9.26 -3.85
N THR A 26 -6.91 7.96 -4.13
CA THR A 26 -7.52 6.95 -3.26
C THR A 26 -6.43 6.24 -2.47
N ARG A 27 -6.58 6.10 -1.15
CA ARG A 27 -5.61 5.43 -0.27
C ARG A 27 -6.31 4.55 0.74
N GLY A 28 -5.70 3.42 1.06
CA GLY A 28 -6.11 2.58 2.17
C GLY A 28 -5.48 3.08 3.47
N ILE A 29 -6.22 3.79 4.30
CA ILE A 29 -5.74 4.26 5.60
C ILE A 29 -5.67 3.07 6.54
N CYS A 30 -4.48 2.84 7.11
CA CYS A 30 -4.22 1.74 8.03
C CYS A 30 -4.67 2.08 9.45
N LYS A 31 -5.47 1.21 10.06
CA LYS A 31 -5.68 1.18 11.50
C LYS A 31 -4.78 0.10 12.10
N MET A 32 -4.24 0.37 13.28
CA MET A 32 -3.28 -0.51 13.94
C MET A 32 -3.63 -0.66 15.41
N ASP A 33 -3.26 -1.82 15.97
CA ASP A 33 -3.27 -2.03 17.42
C ASP A 33 -2.07 -1.32 18.10
N GLU A 34 -2.01 -1.39 19.42
CA GLU A 34 -0.92 -0.82 20.23
C GLU A 34 0.46 -1.43 19.94
N ASN A 35 0.48 -2.63 19.36
CA ASN A 35 1.69 -3.34 18.97
C ASN A 35 2.11 -3.00 17.51
N GLY A 36 1.34 -2.16 16.80
CA GLY A 36 1.59 -1.78 15.42
C GLY A 36 1.26 -2.89 14.42
N ASN A 37 0.36 -3.80 14.76
CA ASN A 37 -0.19 -4.75 13.81
C ASN A 37 -1.42 -4.13 13.14
N LEU A 38 -1.57 -4.42 11.86
CA LEU A 38 -2.71 -3.98 11.06
C LEU A 38 -4.00 -4.60 11.59
N THR A 39 -5.00 -3.78 11.85
CA THR A 39 -6.35 -4.22 12.23
C THR A 39 -7.37 -4.01 11.12
N GLU A 40 -7.18 -2.97 10.31
CA GLU A 40 -8.10 -2.63 9.23
C GLU A 40 -7.40 -1.73 8.20
N VAL A 41 -7.81 -1.85 6.94
CA VAL A 41 -7.47 -0.90 5.87
C VAL A 41 -8.76 -0.22 5.41
N VAL A 42 -8.88 1.07 5.67
CA VAL A 42 -10.06 1.86 5.29
C VAL A 42 -9.79 2.55 3.95
N GLU A 43 -10.42 2.06 2.88
CA GLU A 43 -10.34 2.73 1.58
C GLU A 43 -10.97 4.12 1.66
N THR A 44 -10.17 5.15 1.45
CA THR A 44 -10.60 6.54 1.45
C THR A 44 -10.34 7.14 0.07
N LYS A 45 -11.44 7.54 -0.58
CA LYS A 45 -11.41 8.08 -1.95
C LYS A 45 -11.27 9.59 -1.94
N ASN A 46 -10.79 10.13 -3.04
CA ASN A 46 -10.72 11.56 -3.31
C ASN A 46 -10.02 12.36 -2.20
N ILE A 47 -8.90 11.84 -1.70
CA ILE A 47 -8.07 12.60 -0.76
C ILE A 47 -7.31 13.66 -1.56
N VAL A 48 -7.61 14.92 -1.29
CA VAL A 48 -6.96 16.08 -1.92
C VAL A 48 -6.02 16.77 -0.95
N LYS A 49 -4.90 17.22 -1.49
CA LYS A 49 -3.94 18.04 -0.76
C LYS A 49 -4.51 19.45 -0.61
N THR A 50 -4.42 20.00 0.58
CA THR A 50 -4.84 21.38 0.89
C THR A 50 -3.64 22.21 1.35
N ALA A 51 -3.81 23.52 1.49
CA ALA A 51 -2.75 24.40 1.98
C ALA A 51 -2.27 24.05 3.40
N THR A 52 -3.12 23.39 4.20
CA THR A 52 -2.86 23.08 5.62
C THR A 52 -2.80 21.59 5.91
N GLY A 53 -2.95 20.72 4.90
CA GLY A 53 -2.96 19.27 5.12
C GLY A 53 -3.62 18.49 3.99
N ALA A 54 -4.58 17.65 4.32
CA ALA A 54 -5.37 16.87 3.37
C ALA A 54 -6.83 16.76 3.82
N GLU A 55 -7.73 16.59 2.86
CA GLU A 55 -9.14 16.36 3.11
C GLU A 55 -9.73 15.33 2.14
N ALA A 56 -10.80 14.67 2.56
CA ALA A 56 -11.63 13.82 1.72
C ALA A 56 -13.09 14.11 2.04
N ASP A 57 -13.90 14.43 1.02
CA ASP A 57 -15.33 14.77 1.17
C ASP A 57 -15.59 15.84 2.25
N GLY A 58 -14.73 16.87 2.32
CA GLY A 58 -14.83 17.96 3.29
C GLY A 58 -14.41 17.61 4.72
N LYS A 59 -13.89 16.39 4.95
CA LYS A 59 -13.35 15.98 6.26
C LYS A 59 -11.83 16.04 6.23
N VAL A 60 -11.26 16.68 7.24
CA VAL A 60 -9.79 16.72 7.43
C VAL A 60 -9.28 15.31 7.69
N ILE A 61 -8.22 14.94 6.97
CA ILE A 61 -7.49 13.69 7.14
C ILE A 61 -6.14 13.98 7.77
N ASP A 62 -5.77 13.20 8.77
CA ASP A 62 -4.44 13.29 9.37
C ASP A 62 -3.37 12.87 8.34
N VAL A 63 -2.54 13.83 7.94
CA VAL A 63 -1.49 13.64 6.93
C VAL A 63 -0.35 12.74 7.39
N ASP A 64 -0.23 12.49 8.69
CA ASP A 64 0.76 11.58 9.28
C ASP A 64 0.22 10.15 9.45
N SER A 65 -1.05 9.90 9.10
CA SER A 65 -1.62 8.55 9.01
C SER A 65 -0.78 7.66 8.09
N LEU A 66 -0.69 6.37 8.42
CA LEU A 66 -0.06 5.40 7.54
C LEU A 66 -1.08 4.87 6.53
N VAL A 67 -0.63 4.72 5.29
CA VAL A 67 -1.46 4.21 4.20
C VAL A 67 -0.82 3.03 3.50
N SER A 68 -1.66 2.11 3.03
CA SER A 68 -1.25 1.01 2.18
C SER A 68 -1.00 1.49 0.75
N MET A 69 0.14 1.13 0.21
CA MET A 69 0.49 1.26 -1.21
C MET A 69 0.70 -0.10 -1.87
N ASN A 70 0.01 -1.14 -1.36
CA ASN A 70 0.09 -2.52 -1.83
C ASN A 70 1.51 -3.13 -1.81
N MET A 71 2.33 -2.72 -0.86
CA MET A 71 3.67 -3.28 -0.66
C MET A 71 3.66 -4.22 0.54
N TRP A 72 3.54 -5.51 0.26
CA TRP A 72 3.42 -6.58 1.25
C TRP A 72 4.67 -7.45 1.29
N GLY A 73 5.10 -7.81 2.48
CA GLY A 73 6.11 -8.83 2.73
C GLY A 73 5.44 -10.06 3.34
N LEU A 74 5.44 -11.15 2.60
CA LEU A 74 4.72 -12.38 2.92
C LEU A 74 5.67 -13.57 2.82
N THR A 75 5.46 -14.60 3.65
CA THR A 75 6.22 -15.84 3.57
C THR A 75 5.63 -16.76 2.48
N PRO A 76 6.42 -17.72 1.93
CA PRO A 76 5.96 -18.57 0.83
C PRO A 76 4.69 -19.36 1.12
N ASP A 77 4.44 -19.73 2.38
CA ASP A 77 3.23 -20.43 2.82
C ASP A 77 1.93 -19.60 2.60
N PHE A 78 2.04 -18.29 2.46
CA PHE A 78 0.90 -17.47 2.07
C PHE A 78 0.38 -17.78 0.66
N LEU A 79 1.21 -18.31 -0.22
CA LEU A 79 0.78 -18.69 -1.59
C LEU A 79 -0.27 -19.80 -1.55
N ASP A 80 -0.15 -20.75 -0.63
CA ASP A 80 -1.13 -21.83 -0.47
C ASP A 80 -2.48 -21.26 0.03
N VAL A 81 -2.41 -20.31 0.98
CA VAL A 81 -3.60 -19.62 1.49
C VAL A 81 -4.27 -18.78 0.40
N LEU A 82 -3.47 -18.11 -0.43
CA LEU A 82 -3.94 -17.31 -1.55
C LEU A 82 -4.60 -18.17 -2.63
N GLU A 83 -4.03 -19.33 -2.94
CA GLU A 83 -4.59 -20.30 -3.91
C GLU A 83 -5.96 -20.82 -3.45
N GLU A 84 -6.08 -21.23 -2.20
CA GLU A 84 -7.36 -21.71 -1.66
C GLU A 84 -8.41 -20.58 -1.64
N GLY A 85 -8.04 -19.37 -1.21
CA GLY A 85 -8.93 -18.21 -1.25
C GLY A 85 -9.36 -17.85 -2.68
N PHE A 86 -8.46 -17.99 -3.67
CA PHE A 86 -8.80 -17.76 -5.07
C PHE A 86 -9.81 -18.77 -5.61
N LYS A 87 -9.70 -20.04 -5.23
CA LYS A 87 -10.70 -21.07 -5.62
C LYS A 87 -12.07 -20.71 -5.07
N GLU A 88 -12.13 -20.32 -3.81
CA GLU A 88 -13.38 -19.92 -3.17
C GLU A 88 -13.99 -18.66 -3.82
N PHE A 89 -13.19 -17.64 -4.09
CA PHE A 89 -13.59 -16.44 -4.84
C PHE A 89 -14.13 -16.80 -6.22
N PHE A 90 -13.44 -17.69 -6.96
CA PHE A 90 -13.85 -18.08 -8.30
C PHE A 90 -15.20 -18.82 -8.32
N GLU A 91 -15.47 -19.62 -7.30
CA GLU A 91 -16.73 -20.35 -7.16
C GLU A 91 -17.90 -19.47 -6.72
N LYS A 92 -17.64 -18.46 -5.85
CA LYS A 92 -18.70 -17.67 -5.23
C LYS A 92 -18.96 -16.33 -5.92
N GLU A 93 -17.90 -15.60 -6.28
CA GLU A 93 -18.00 -14.21 -6.75
C GLU A 93 -18.07 -14.11 -8.28
N VAL A 94 -17.31 -14.95 -8.98
CA VAL A 94 -17.23 -14.89 -10.44
C VAL A 94 -18.56 -15.20 -11.12
N PRO A 95 -19.40 -16.19 -10.67
CA PRO A 95 -20.68 -16.47 -11.31
C PRO A 95 -21.63 -15.26 -11.35
N ASP A 96 -21.61 -14.43 -10.29
CA ASP A 96 -22.49 -13.25 -10.17
C ASP A 96 -21.97 -12.05 -10.96
N ASN A 97 -20.68 -11.98 -11.23
CA ASN A 97 -20.06 -10.85 -11.93
C ASN A 97 -18.87 -11.26 -12.82
N PRO A 98 -19.07 -12.12 -13.83
CA PRO A 98 -17.98 -12.79 -14.55
C PRO A 98 -17.05 -11.87 -15.34
N LEU A 99 -17.47 -10.63 -15.63
CA LEU A 99 -16.68 -9.70 -16.42
C LEU A 99 -15.94 -8.64 -15.56
N LYS A 100 -16.28 -8.51 -14.27
CA LYS A 100 -15.75 -7.44 -13.42
C LYS A 100 -15.37 -7.90 -12.01
N ALA A 101 -15.53 -9.20 -11.68
CA ALA A 101 -15.06 -9.72 -10.40
C ALA A 101 -13.54 -9.59 -10.33
N GLU A 102 -13.05 -9.06 -9.22
CA GLU A 102 -11.62 -8.84 -8.98
C GLU A 102 -11.23 -9.46 -7.63
N TYR A 103 -10.24 -10.35 -7.63
CA TYR A 103 -9.66 -10.91 -6.42
C TYR A 103 -8.57 -9.99 -5.90
N LEU A 104 -8.92 -9.14 -4.94
CA LEU A 104 -8.06 -8.08 -4.44
C LEU A 104 -7.31 -8.52 -3.18
N ILE A 105 -5.99 -8.60 -3.25
CA ILE A 105 -5.13 -8.99 -2.12
C ILE A 105 -5.42 -8.20 -0.83
N PRO A 106 -5.61 -6.87 -0.85
CA PRO A 106 -5.92 -6.13 0.37
C PRO A 106 -7.24 -6.53 1.03
N ILE A 107 -8.26 -6.86 0.22
CA ILE A 107 -9.57 -7.32 0.73
C ILE A 107 -9.41 -8.69 1.35
N PHE A 108 -8.78 -9.62 0.64
CA PHE A 108 -8.54 -10.97 1.14
C PHE A 108 -7.71 -10.98 2.44
N ILE A 109 -6.65 -10.16 2.52
CA ILE A 109 -5.89 -10.00 3.76
C ILE A 109 -6.79 -9.43 4.87
N GLY A 110 -7.66 -8.46 4.57
CA GLY A 110 -8.64 -7.91 5.52
C GLY A 110 -9.54 -8.99 6.10
N GLU A 111 -10.07 -9.88 5.27
CA GLU A 111 -10.89 -11.02 5.70
C GLU A 111 -10.12 -11.99 6.60
N LEU A 112 -8.86 -12.27 6.28
CA LEU A 112 -7.99 -13.12 7.11
C LEU A 112 -7.68 -12.49 8.47
N LEU A 113 -7.52 -11.15 8.52
CA LEU A 113 -7.34 -10.40 9.77
C LEU A 113 -8.59 -10.49 10.65
N GLU A 114 -9.79 -10.24 10.07
CA GLU A 114 -11.08 -10.32 10.78
C GLU A 114 -11.33 -11.73 11.33
N GLN A 115 -10.94 -12.76 10.59
CA GLN A 115 -11.05 -14.17 11.00
C GLN A 115 -9.97 -14.59 12.01
N GLY A 116 -9.03 -13.73 12.35
CA GLY A 116 -7.90 -14.04 13.24
C GLY A 116 -6.93 -15.09 12.66
N LYS A 117 -6.98 -15.33 11.35
CA LYS A 117 -6.12 -16.30 10.65
C LYS A 117 -4.75 -15.73 10.28
N MET A 118 -4.60 -14.43 10.32
CA MET A 118 -3.39 -13.71 9.94
C MET A 118 -3.11 -12.53 10.87
N SER A 119 -1.85 -12.16 11.00
CA SER A 119 -1.43 -10.91 11.61
C SER A 119 -0.39 -10.25 10.70
N VAL A 120 -0.51 -8.96 10.47
CA VAL A 120 0.37 -8.19 9.57
C VAL A 120 1.01 -7.06 10.35
N LYS A 121 2.33 -7.03 10.44
CA LYS A 121 3.07 -5.92 11.03
C LYS A 121 3.14 -4.75 10.06
N VAL A 122 2.73 -3.56 10.49
CA VAL A 122 2.91 -2.34 9.71
C VAL A 122 4.30 -1.77 9.97
N LEU A 123 5.11 -1.69 8.93
CA LEU A 123 6.45 -1.12 8.96
C LEU A 123 6.39 0.28 8.35
N ARG A 124 6.50 1.31 9.19
CA ARG A 124 6.47 2.71 8.75
C ARG A 124 7.65 2.99 7.82
N THR A 125 7.38 3.60 6.67
CA THR A 125 8.38 4.22 5.80
C THR A 125 8.11 5.71 5.64
N ASN A 126 9.18 6.49 5.56
CA ASN A 126 9.13 7.93 5.26
C ASN A 126 9.42 8.22 3.79
N ASP A 127 9.55 7.18 2.97
CA ASP A 127 9.81 7.33 1.55
C ASP A 127 8.64 8.04 0.84
N THR A 128 8.98 8.74 -0.24
CA THR A 128 8.00 9.33 -1.14
C THR A 128 7.57 8.27 -2.15
N TRP A 129 6.28 8.07 -2.30
CA TRP A 129 5.74 7.21 -3.35
C TRP A 129 5.61 8.01 -4.65
N TYR A 130 6.12 7.45 -5.73
CA TYR A 130 6.04 8.03 -7.07
C TYR A 130 5.13 7.19 -7.95
N GLY A 131 3.98 7.76 -8.34
CA GLY A 131 3.06 7.15 -9.29
C GLY A 131 3.29 7.69 -10.69
N MET A 132 3.15 6.81 -11.69
CA MET A 132 3.14 7.18 -13.12
C MET A 132 1.79 6.82 -13.70
N THR A 133 0.74 7.50 -13.26
CA THR A 133 -0.61 7.29 -13.75
C THR A 133 -0.86 8.07 -15.04
N TYR A 134 -0.23 9.22 -15.16
CA TYR A 134 -0.34 10.11 -16.31
C TYR A 134 1.01 10.30 -16.99
N HIS A 135 0.99 10.61 -18.29
CA HIS A 135 2.22 10.84 -19.05
C HIS A 135 3.03 12.03 -18.51
N GLU A 136 2.34 13.02 -17.98
CA GLU A 136 2.93 14.21 -17.35
C GLU A 136 3.76 13.89 -16.11
N ASP A 137 3.43 12.80 -15.40
CA ASP A 137 4.16 12.39 -14.19
C ASP A 137 5.59 11.91 -14.52
N VAL A 138 5.83 11.43 -15.74
CA VAL A 138 7.11 10.82 -16.15
C VAL A 138 8.28 11.76 -15.97
N VAL A 139 8.14 13.04 -16.30
CA VAL A 139 9.22 14.04 -16.18
C VAL A 139 9.57 14.26 -14.72
N ALA A 140 8.56 14.50 -13.87
CA ALA A 140 8.75 14.75 -12.45
C ALA A 140 9.37 13.52 -11.74
N VAL A 141 8.94 12.31 -12.11
CA VAL A 141 9.52 11.06 -11.57
C VAL A 141 10.97 10.90 -11.97
N LYS A 142 11.32 11.10 -13.26
CA LYS A 142 12.71 11.04 -13.74
C LYS A 142 13.62 12.02 -13.01
N ASP A 143 13.17 13.26 -12.84
CA ASP A 143 13.94 14.31 -12.14
C ASP A 143 14.14 13.94 -10.66
N SER A 144 13.13 13.36 -10.03
CA SER A 144 13.21 12.91 -8.64
C SER A 144 14.21 11.76 -8.48
N PHE A 145 14.17 10.75 -9.36
CA PHE A 145 15.14 9.66 -9.33
C PHE A 145 16.57 10.12 -9.64
N LYS A 146 16.73 11.07 -10.56
CA LYS A 146 18.03 11.68 -10.83
C LYS A 146 18.59 12.35 -9.58
N LYS A 147 17.78 13.13 -8.86
CA LYS A 147 18.19 13.75 -7.58
C LYS A 147 18.53 12.70 -6.52
N MET A 148 17.81 11.59 -6.45
CA MET A 148 18.13 10.50 -5.52
C MET A 148 19.48 9.84 -5.82
N LEU A 149 19.83 9.67 -7.10
CA LEU A 149 21.16 9.22 -7.52
C LEU A 149 22.25 10.24 -7.15
N GLU A 150 22.02 11.52 -7.45
CA GLU A 150 22.95 12.62 -7.11
C GLU A 150 23.20 12.73 -5.62
N ASN A 151 22.17 12.47 -4.79
CA ASN A 151 22.23 12.51 -3.33
C ASN A 151 22.72 11.18 -2.69
N GLY A 152 23.07 10.18 -3.50
CA GLY A 152 23.56 8.89 -3.02
C GLY A 152 22.51 8.01 -2.33
N VAL A 153 21.22 8.28 -2.53
CA VAL A 153 20.11 7.41 -2.05
C VAL A 153 20.14 6.07 -2.79
N TYR A 154 20.44 6.11 -4.09
CA TYR A 154 20.70 4.94 -4.91
C TYR A 154 22.10 5.03 -5.53
N LYS A 155 22.73 3.90 -5.73
CA LYS A 155 23.99 3.82 -6.50
C LYS A 155 23.68 3.88 -8.01
N ALA A 156 24.59 4.47 -8.79
CA ALA A 156 24.47 4.50 -10.25
C ALA A 156 24.46 3.08 -10.85
N ASP A 157 25.26 2.17 -10.29
CA ASP A 157 25.16 0.74 -10.51
C ASP A 157 24.34 0.12 -9.37
N LEU A 158 23.03 -0.07 -9.62
CA LEU A 158 22.06 -0.54 -8.64
C LEU A 158 22.39 -1.93 -8.06
N PHE A 159 23.12 -2.75 -8.83
CA PHE A 159 23.47 -4.12 -8.46
C PHE A 159 24.90 -4.28 -7.94
N SER A 160 25.63 -3.19 -7.72
CA SER A 160 27.03 -3.25 -7.26
C SER A 160 27.21 -3.84 -5.87
N ASP A 161 26.11 -4.10 -5.14
CA ASP A 161 26.10 -4.64 -3.77
C ASP A 161 25.65 -6.12 -3.69
N LEU A 162 25.34 -6.75 -4.83
CA LEU A 162 24.90 -8.15 -4.91
C LEU A 162 26.06 -9.12 -5.11
#